data_c1eba59bbb594e029c8c270eb01e94a1
#
_entry.id   c1eba59bbb594e029c8c270eb01e94a1
#
_cell.length_a   1.000
_cell.length_b   1.000
_cell.length_c   1.000
_cell.angle_alpha   90.00
_cell.angle_beta   90.00
_cell.angle_gamma   90.00
#
_symmetry.space_group_name_H-M   'P 1'
#
loop_
_entity.id
_entity.type
_entity.pdbx_description
1 polymer ?
#
loop_
_entity_poly.entity_id
_entity_poly.type
_entity_poly.pdbx_seq_one_letter_code
_entity_poly.pdbx_strand_id
1 'polypeptide(L)'
;SAGIVSAQDAAGDDSWKFFGELYFWGASVDGKSATGSDVDVDFDDIIGDVNFAFMGAAGVSKGKLTLGADLIYVNVDDSGDIVPGVNAKVELTNWVITPLVGYRIADTGKSRLDIVGGARYLYLEADLRIDALGAQVDDSGSNWDAVVGARGSVDFANKWYLFGYLDIGTGESDLTWQASGGIGYRYKQVDLVVAYRYLSWELKDNPIFDDYSMHGPLAGIRFRF
;
A
#
# COMPACT_ATOMS: atom_id res chain seq x y z
N SER A 1 -1.63 -2.04 3.54
CA SER A 1 -2.87 -2.64 3.99
C SER A 1 -3.70 -1.66 4.79
N ALA A 2 -4.88 -1.48 4.29
CA ALA A 2 -5.90 -0.75 5.00
C ALA A 2 -6.18 -1.45 6.32
N GLY A 3 -5.62 -0.93 7.40
CA GLY A 3 -5.99 -1.26 8.76
C GLY A 3 -6.06 -2.74 9.12
N ILE A 4 -4.96 -3.29 9.54
CA ILE A 4 -4.91 -4.57 10.24
C ILE A 4 -5.69 -4.43 11.56
N VAL A 5 -6.99 -4.62 11.53
CA VAL A 5 -7.82 -4.63 12.73
C VAL A 5 -8.22 -6.07 13.00
N SER A 6 -7.60 -6.67 14.01
CA SER A 6 -8.01 -7.99 14.48
C SER A 6 -9.44 -7.91 15.03
N ALA A 7 -10.34 -8.72 14.51
CA ALA A 7 -11.68 -8.85 15.03
C ALA A 7 -11.66 -9.68 16.31
N GLN A 8 -12.42 -9.22 17.30
CA GLN A 8 -12.80 -9.93 18.53
C GLN A 8 -11.67 -10.63 19.30
N ASP A 9 -10.86 -9.84 19.98
CA ASP A 9 -10.13 -10.31 21.14
C ASP A 9 -10.92 -9.92 22.39
N ALA A 10 -11.42 -10.90 23.15
CA ALA A 10 -11.90 -10.64 24.49
C ALA A 10 -10.77 -9.97 25.29
N ALA A 11 -11.07 -8.90 26.00
CA ALA A 11 -10.12 -8.24 26.86
C ALA A 11 -9.57 -9.27 27.87
N GLY A 12 -8.27 -9.65 27.74
CA GLY A 12 -7.61 -10.60 28.63
C GLY A 12 -7.09 -11.88 27.97
N ASP A 13 -7.30 -12.08 26.66
CA ASP A 13 -6.72 -13.24 25.96
C ASP A 13 -5.23 -12.93 25.60
N ASP A 14 -4.30 -13.59 26.29
CA ASP A 14 -2.85 -13.47 26.10
C ASP A 14 -2.29 -14.50 25.11
N SER A 15 -3.15 -15.12 24.29
CA SER A 15 -2.74 -16.03 23.23
C SER A 15 -2.18 -15.28 22.01
N TRP A 16 -1.28 -15.94 21.29
CA TRP A 16 -0.81 -15.45 20.01
C TRP A 16 -1.89 -15.66 18.94
N LYS A 17 -2.18 -14.62 18.17
CA LYS A 17 -3.12 -14.62 17.06
C LYS A 17 -2.40 -14.19 15.81
N PHE A 18 -2.58 -14.94 14.75
CA PHE A 18 -1.97 -14.64 13.45
C PHE A 18 -3.03 -14.18 12.47
N PHE A 19 -2.63 -13.33 11.55
CA PHE A 19 -3.48 -12.93 10.43
C PHE A 19 -2.65 -12.84 9.16
N GLY A 20 -3.30 -13.08 8.04
CA GLY A 20 -2.79 -12.83 6.70
C GLY A 20 -3.86 -12.17 5.86
N GLU A 21 -3.48 -11.28 4.97
CA GLU A 21 -4.39 -10.58 4.06
C GLU A 21 -3.81 -10.62 2.65
N LEU A 22 -4.63 -10.99 1.69
CA LEU A 22 -4.35 -10.84 0.28
C LEU A 22 -5.37 -9.85 -0.29
N TYR A 23 -4.92 -8.89 -1.04
CA TYR A 23 -5.79 -7.89 -1.61
C TYR A 23 -5.36 -7.48 -3.01
N PHE A 24 -6.31 -6.96 -3.75
CA PHE A 24 -6.10 -6.27 -5.00
C PHE A 24 -6.39 -4.78 -4.79
N TRP A 25 -5.51 -3.92 -5.27
CA TRP A 25 -5.66 -2.48 -5.20
C TRP A 25 -5.60 -1.93 -6.62
N GLY A 26 -6.74 -1.44 -7.12
CA GLY A 26 -6.85 -0.76 -8.39
C GLY A 26 -6.36 0.69 -8.22
N ALA A 27 -5.05 0.87 -8.20
CA ALA A 27 -4.45 2.16 -7.96
C ALA A 27 -4.17 2.90 -9.26
N SER A 28 -4.68 4.14 -9.36
CA SER A 28 -4.16 5.17 -10.26
C SER A 28 -2.89 5.76 -9.67
N VAL A 29 -2.02 6.27 -10.50
CA VAL A 29 -0.74 6.88 -10.14
C VAL A 29 -0.74 8.34 -10.58
N ASP A 30 -0.52 9.24 -9.63
CA ASP A 30 -0.29 10.65 -9.90
C ASP A 30 1.07 11.06 -9.37
N GLY A 31 1.68 12.05 -10.00
CA GLY A 31 2.94 12.58 -9.52
C GLY A 31 3.53 13.64 -10.41
N LYS A 32 4.71 14.07 -10.03
CA LYS A 32 5.54 14.97 -10.80
C LYS A 32 6.89 14.32 -11.00
N SER A 33 7.28 14.13 -12.26
CA SER A 33 8.59 13.58 -12.57
C SER A 33 9.70 14.53 -12.14
N ALA A 34 10.91 14.00 -11.88
CA ALA A 34 12.11 14.80 -11.55
C ALA A 34 12.48 15.81 -12.64
N THR A 35 11.96 15.66 -13.86
CA THR A 35 12.11 16.65 -14.96
C THR A 35 11.03 17.74 -14.95
N GLY A 36 10.08 17.69 -14.00
CA GLY A 36 9.01 18.66 -13.79
C GLY A 36 7.75 18.43 -14.65
N SER A 37 7.64 17.27 -15.32
CA SER A 37 6.43 16.90 -16.06
C SER A 37 5.39 16.27 -15.14
N ASP A 38 4.12 16.62 -15.30
CA ASP A 38 3.03 15.98 -14.59
C ASP A 38 2.84 14.56 -15.12
N VAL A 39 2.61 13.62 -14.21
CA VAL A 39 2.30 12.21 -14.48
C VAL A 39 0.94 11.93 -13.89
N ASP A 40 0.02 11.46 -14.71
CA ASP A 40 -1.34 11.09 -14.32
C ASP A 40 -1.71 9.86 -15.15
N VAL A 41 -1.77 8.70 -14.50
CA VAL A 41 -2.03 7.41 -15.15
C VAL A 41 -3.16 6.71 -14.42
N ASP A 42 -4.30 6.62 -15.09
CA ASP A 42 -5.46 5.93 -14.57
C ASP A 42 -5.23 4.42 -14.44
N PHE A 43 -5.89 3.80 -13.46
CA PHE A 43 -5.83 2.36 -13.26
C PHE A 43 -6.22 1.56 -14.53
N ASP A 44 -7.19 2.04 -15.29
CA ASP A 44 -7.66 1.38 -16.51
C ASP A 44 -6.57 1.31 -17.58
N ASP A 45 -5.67 2.29 -17.61
CA ASP A 45 -4.52 2.32 -18.51
C ASP A 45 -3.41 1.37 -18.02
N ILE A 46 -3.26 1.22 -16.69
CA ILE A 46 -2.23 0.36 -16.09
C ILE A 46 -2.59 -1.12 -16.18
N ILE A 47 -3.86 -1.48 -15.98
CA ILE A 47 -4.28 -2.88 -15.77
C ILE A 47 -3.98 -3.79 -16.96
N GLY A 48 -3.94 -3.22 -18.17
CA GLY A 48 -3.62 -3.93 -19.41
C GLY A 48 -2.14 -4.35 -19.50
N ASP A 49 -1.27 -3.59 -18.84
CA ASP A 49 0.18 -3.68 -18.95
C ASP A 49 0.84 -4.26 -17.68
N VAL A 50 0.02 -4.65 -16.67
CA VAL A 50 0.52 -5.34 -15.48
C VAL A 50 1.05 -6.71 -15.85
N ASN A 51 2.35 -6.87 -15.72
CA ASN A 51 3.02 -8.15 -15.90
C ASN A 51 2.89 -9.03 -14.66
N PHE A 52 3.13 -8.46 -13.48
CA PHE A 52 2.94 -9.14 -12.21
C PHE A 52 2.63 -8.15 -11.08
N ALA A 53 1.67 -8.51 -10.22
CA ALA A 53 1.39 -7.76 -9.00
C ALA A 53 1.16 -8.73 -7.83
N PHE A 54 1.72 -8.38 -6.68
CA PHE A 54 1.44 -9.05 -5.40
C PHE A 54 1.17 -8.01 -4.32
N MET A 55 0.03 -8.14 -3.67
CA MET A 55 -0.34 -7.22 -2.60
C MET A 55 -0.89 -8.01 -1.42
N GLY A 56 -0.30 -7.80 -0.25
CA GLY A 56 -0.71 -8.53 0.92
C GLY A 56 -0.13 -7.99 2.22
N ALA A 57 -0.67 -8.45 3.32
CA ALA A 57 -0.18 -8.14 4.64
C ALA A 57 -0.20 -9.37 5.53
N ALA A 58 0.68 -9.40 6.50
CA ALA A 58 0.69 -10.45 7.51
C ALA A 58 1.14 -9.89 8.86
N GLY A 59 0.77 -10.59 9.93
CA GLY A 59 1.23 -10.18 11.25
C GLY A 59 0.71 -11.08 12.36
N VAL A 60 1.08 -10.67 13.56
CA VAL A 60 0.81 -11.39 14.80
C VAL A 60 0.41 -10.40 15.89
N SER A 61 -0.52 -10.77 16.72
CA SER A 61 -0.91 -9.99 17.90
C SER A 61 -0.89 -10.82 19.16
N LYS A 62 -0.58 -10.16 20.29
CA LYS A 62 -0.66 -10.71 21.63
C LYS A 62 -1.09 -9.61 22.61
N GLY A 63 -2.22 -9.81 23.28
CA GLY A 63 -2.79 -8.79 24.16
C GLY A 63 -3.05 -7.48 23.42
N LYS A 64 -2.36 -6.42 23.78
CA LYS A 64 -2.50 -5.09 23.16
C LYS A 64 -1.50 -4.82 22.04
N LEU A 65 -0.50 -5.68 21.88
CA LEU A 65 0.57 -5.49 20.91
C LEU A 65 0.26 -6.21 19.61
N THR A 66 0.56 -5.57 18.48
CA THR A 66 0.51 -6.15 17.14
C THR A 66 1.81 -5.86 16.42
N LEU A 67 2.35 -6.84 15.74
CA LEU A 67 3.46 -6.71 14.81
C LEU A 67 2.95 -7.16 13.43
N GLY A 68 3.28 -6.43 12.40
CA GLY A 68 2.86 -6.80 11.04
C GLY A 68 3.62 -6.03 9.98
N ALA A 69 3.44 -6.46 8.75
CA ALA A 69 3.97 -5.78 7.57
C ALA A 69 2.96 -5.82 6.43
N ASP A 70 2.95 -4.76 5.66
CA ASP A 70 2.25 -4.64 4.38
C ASP A 70 3.28 -4.68 3.25
N LEU A 71 2.95 -5.36 2.17
CA LEU A 71 3.78 -5.49 0.99
C LEU A 71 2.95 -5.20 -0.25
N ILE A 72 3.43 -4.30 -1.08
CA ILE A 72 2.95 -4.05 -2.44
C ILE A 72 4.12 -4.27 -3.37
N TYR A 73 3.92 -5.08 -4.38
CA TYR A 73 4.81 -5.25 -5.50
C TYR A 73 4.01 -5.14 -6.79
N VAL A 74 4.45 -4.30 -7.70
CA VAL A 74 3.85 -4.15 -9.03
C VAL A 74 4.96 -4.01 -10.05
N ASN A 75 4.87 -4.78 -11.12
CA ASN A 75 5.71 -4.66 -12.29
C ASN A 75 4.78 -4.47 -13.50
N VAL A 76 5.00 -3.39 -14.23
CA VAL A 76 4.24 -2.99 -15.42
C VAL A 76 5.20 -2.90 -16.58
N ASP A 77 4.86 -3.46 -17.73
CA ASP A 77 5.60 -3.26 -18.97
C ASP A 77 4.65 -2.81 -20.09
N ASP A 78 4.97 -1.67 -20.68
CA ASP A 78 4.30 -1.16 -21.87
C ASP A 78 5.28 -1.07 -23.05
N SER A 79 4.78 -1.35 -24.23
CA SER A 79 5.56 -1.26 -25.48
C SER A 79 4.71 -0.67 -26.59
N GLY A 80 5.23 0.38 -27.23
CA GLY A 80 4.53 1.05 -28.32
C GLY A 80 5.47 1.71 -29.32
N ASP A 81 4.94 2.03 -30.51
CA ASP A 81 5.65 2.79 -31.52
C ASP A 81 5.63 4.30 -31.14
N ILE A 82 6.78 4.88 -30.83
CA ILE A 82 6.91 6.34 -30.59
C ILE A 82 6.68 7.10 -31.92
N VAL A 83 7.17 6.53 -33.03
CA VAL A 83 6.91 6.92 -34.40
C VAL A 83 6.89 5.66 -35.27
N PRO A 84 6.26 5.64 -36.43
CA PRO A 84 6.18 4.45 -37.28
C PRO A 84 7.57 3.81 -37.50
N GLY A 85 7.73 2.58 -36.96
CA GLY A 85 8.98 1.79 -37.06
C GLY A 85 10.03 2.04 -35.97
N VAL A 86 9.70 2.82 -34.93
CA VAL A 86 10.57 3.01 -33.74
C VAL A 86 9.81 2.56 -32.49
N ASN A 87 10.06 1.33 -32.05
CA ASN A 87 9.50 0.76 -30.84
C ASN A 87 10.25 1.29 -29.61
N ALA A 88 9.48 1.68 -28.60
CA ALA A 88 9.97 1.88 -27.23
C ALA A 88 9.31 0.89 -26.29
N LYS A 89 10.08 0.38 -25.34
CA LYS A 89 9.60 -0.41 -24.22
C LYS A 89 9.88 0.33 -22.93
N VAL A 90 8.84 0.49 -22.10
CA VAL A 90 8.96 1.04 -20.74
C VAL A 90 8.61 -0.07 -19.76
N GLU A 91 9.48 -0.30 -18.79
CA GLU A 91 9.23 -1.23 -17.68
C GLU A 91 9.33 -0.45 -16.37
N LEU A 92 8.30 -0.58 -15.52
CA LEU A 92 8.24 0.06 -14.22
C LEU A 92 8.10 -0.99 -13.13
N THR A 93 8.98 -0.95 -12.15
CA THR A 93 8.91 -1.80 -10.96
C THR A 93 8.73 -0.95 -9.71
N ASN A 94 7.72 -1.28 -8.92
CA ASN A 94 7.40 -0.60 -7.66
C ASN A 94 7.34 -1.61 -6.51
N TRP A 95 8.09 -1.30 -5.42
CA TRP A 95 7.99 -1.99 -4.14
C TRP A 95 7.62 -1.01 -3.04
N VAL A 96 6.59 -1.34 -2.27
CA VAL A 96 6.29 -0.66 -1.01
C VAL A 96 6.23 -1.69 0.10
N ILE A 97 7.07 -1.52 1.12
CA ILE A 97 7.13 -2.40 2.28
C ILE A 97 6.93 -1.54 3.54
N THR A 98 5.91 -1.86 4.35
CA THR A 98 5.60 -1.10 5.56
C THR A 98 5.50 -2.01 6.77
N PRO A 99 6.62 -2.30 7.47
CA PRO A 99 6.60 -2.94 8.78
C PRO A 99 6.06 -2.00 9.85
N LEU A 100 5.15 -2.49 10.70
CA LEU A 100 4.46 -1.72 11.71
C LEU A 100 4.37 -2.45 13.05
N VAL A 101 4.49 -1.68 14.11
CA VAL A 101 4.12 -2.06 15.47
C VAL A 101 2.86 -1.28 15.84
N GLY A 102 1.84 -1.96 16.33
CA GLY A 102 0.60 -1.37 16.79
C GLY A 102 0.39 -1.63 18.29
N TYR A 103 -0.11 -0.63 19.00
CA TYR A 103 -0.50 -0.77 20.40
C TYR A 103 -1.94 -0.31 20.60
N ARG A 104 -2.77 -1.19 21.16
CA ARG A 104 -4.18 -0.92 21.41
C ARG A 104 -4.37 0.02 22.59
N ILE A 105 -4.93 1.19 22.34
CA ILE A 105 -5.19 2.24 23.34
C ILE A 105 -6.66 2.26 23.77
N ALA A 106 -7.59 1.78 22.93
CA ALA A 106 -8.99 1.65 23.29
C ALA A 106 -9.63 0.39 22.69
N ASP A 107 -10.44 -0.27 23.49
CA ASP A 107 -11.26 -1.43 23.10
C ASP A 107 -12.54 -1.43 23.93
N THR A 108 -13.69 -1.30 23.28
CA THR A 108 -15.02 -1.34 23.90
C THR A 108 -15.77 -2.62 23.58
N GLY A 109 -15.10 -3.60 22.92
CA GLY A 109 -15.75 -4.78 22.37
C GLY A 109 -16.45 -4.54 21.03
N LYS A 110 -16.92 -3.32 20.74
CA LYS A 110 -17.47 -2.93 19.44
C LYS A 110 -16.56 -1.98 18.67
N SER A 111 -15.73 -1.24 19.34
CA SER A 111 -14.82 -0.26 18.73
C SER A 111 -13.41 -0.51 19.21
N ARG A 112 -12.44 -0.37 18.34
CA ARG A 112 -11.02 -0.50 18.62
C ARG A 112 -10.25 0.66 18.06
N LEU A 113 -9.22 1.06 18.79
CA LEU A 113 -8.28 2.08 18.34
C LEU A 113 -6.88 1.66 18.76
N ASP A 114 -6.00 1.56 17.79
CA ASP A 114 -4.58 1.32 17.97
C ASP A 114 -3.79 2.54 17.50
N ILE A 115 -2.74 2.93 18.21
CA ILE A 115 -1.66 3.74 17.67
C ILE A 115 -0.67 2.82 16.98
N VAL A 116 -0.05 3.30 15.91
CA VAL A 116 0.91 2.52 15.13
C VAL A 116 2.17 3.33 14.88
N GLY A 117 3.29 2.63 14.76
CA GLY A 117 4.56 3.22 14.35
C GLY A 117 5.41 2.19 13.62
N GLY A 118 6.27 2.65 12.76
CA GLY A 118 7.12 1.75 11.97
C GLY A 118 7.95 2.46 10.94
N ALA A 119 8.23 1.77 9.85
CA ALA A 119 8.97 2.31 8.72
C ALA A 119 8.21 2.02 7.42
N ARG A 120 8.47 2.83 6.39
CA ARG A 120 7.98 2.63 5.04
C ARG A 120 9.16 2.67 4.09
N TYR A 121 9.29 1.63 3.29
CA TYR A 121 10.25 1.54 2.21
C TYR A 121 9.53 1.70 0.89
N LEU A 122 10.02 2.60 0.04
CA LEU A 122 9.63 2.75 -1.34
C LEU A 122 10.83 2.43 -2.22
N TYR A 123 10.63 1.62 -3.26
CA TYR A 123 11.58 1.42 -4.34
C TYR A 123 10.87 1.57 -5.67
N LEU A 124 11.44 2.39 -6.53
CA LEU A 124 10.98 2.64 -7.89
C LEU A 124 12.13 2.36 -8.84
N GLU A 125 11.86 1.69 -9.93
CA GLU A 125 12.79 1.44 -11.03
C GLU A 125 12.06 1.65 -12.35
N ALA A 126 12.68 2.41 -13.25
CA ALA A 126 12.15 2.71 -14.58
C ALA A 126 13.22 2.38 -15.62
N ASP A 127 12.90 1.45 -16.50
CA ASP A 127 13.72 1.06 -17.65
C ASP A 127 13.07 1.54 -18.93
N LEU A 128 13.78 2.35 -19.72
CA LEU A 128 13.35 2.77 -21.06
C LEU A 128 14.30 2.19 -22.11
N ARG A 129 13.76 1.44 -23.06
CA ARG A 129 14.51 0.89 -24.20
C ARG A 129 13.94 1.40 -25.52
N ILE A 130 14.81 1.88 -26.39
CA ILE A 130 14.45 2.30 -27.74
C ILE A 130 15.23 1.44 -28.74
N ASP A 131 14.58 0.45 -29.30
CA ASP A 131 15.22 -0.59 -30.14
C ASP A 131 15.91 -0.01 -31.36
N ALA A 132 15.27 0.93 -32.06
CA ALA A 132 15.81 1.53 -33.30
C ALA A 132 17.09 2.32 -33.10
N LEU A 133 17.38 2.79 -31.88
CA LEU A 133 18.56 3.57 -31.53
C LEU A 133 19.60 2.74 -30.77
N GLY A 134 19.25 1.52 -30.34
CA GLY A 134 20.04 0.74 -29.39
C GLY A 134 20.27 1.47 -28.06
N ALA A 135 19.37 2.39 -27.70
CA ALA A 135 19.47 3.20 -26.51
C ALA A 135 18.69 2.54 -25.37
N GLN A 136 19.31 2.47 -24.20
CA GLN A 136 18.68 2.06 -22.95
C GLN A 136 19.03 3.10 -21.89
N VAL A 137 18.01 3.48 -21.13
CA VAL A 137 18.14 4.34 -19.94
C VAL A 137 17.45 3.61 -18.81
N ASP A 138 18.17 3.31 -17.75
CA ASP A 138 17.69 2.72 -16.52
C ASP A 138 17.95 3.69 -15.38
N ASP A 139 16.94 3.90 -14.55
CA ASP A 139 17.05 4.72 -13.34
C ASP A 139 16.28 4.07 -12.19
N SER A 140 16.79 4.21 -10.97
CA SER A 140 16.14 3.63 -9.78
C SER A 140 16.35 4.50 -8.56
N GLY A 141 15.34 4.52 -7.69
CA GLY A 141 15.40 5.24 -6.44
C GLY A 141 14.76 4.46 -5.31
N SER A 142 15.27 4.63 -4.10
CA SER A 142 14.68 4.05 -2.90
C SER A 142 14.65 5.06 -1.75
N ASN A 143 13.63 4.97 -0.92
CA ASN A 143 13.43 5.87 0.22
C ASN A 143 12.97 5.08 1.45
N TRP A 144 13.56 5.39 2.60
CA TRP A 144 13.14 4.92 3.91
C TRP A 144 12.58 6.06 4.74
N ASP A 145 11.37 5.88 5.24
CA ASP A 145 10.69 6.85 6.10
C ASP A 145 10.23 6.20 7.40
N ALA A 146 10.38 6.91 8.51
CA ALA A 146 9.72 6.55 9.75
C ALA A 146 8.27 7.04 9.71
N VAL A 147 7.31 6.19 10.11
CA VAL A 147 5.89 6.51 10.08
C VAL A 147 5.24 6.34 11.45
N VAL A 148 4.27 7.19 11.76
CA VAL A 148 3.43 7.10 12.95
C VAL A 148 1.99 7.41 12.58
N GLY A 149 1.04 6.71 13.21
CA GLY A 149 -0.35 6.86 12.84
C GLY A 149 -1.32 6.20 13.80
N ALA A 150 -2.54 6.02 13.33
CA ALA A 150 -3.60 5.36 14.04
C ALA A 150 -4.42 4.47 13.09
N ARG A 151 -4.97 3.41 13.63
CA ARG A 151 -5.96 2.57 12.95
C ARG A 151 -7.11 2.26 13.90
N GLY A 152 -8.29 2.13 13.35
CA GLY A 152 -9.47 1.84 14.14
C GLY A 152 -10.50 1.02 13.40
N SER A 153 -11.43 0.45 14.16
CA SER A 153 -12.61 -0.20 13.62
C SER A 153 -13.82 -0.04 14.54
N VAL A 154 -15.00 -0.10 13.94
CA VAL A 154 -16.28 -0.04 14.65
C VAL A 154 -17.24 -1.06 14.06
N ASP A 155 -17.78 -1.94 14.92
CA ASP A 155 -18.84 -2.86 14.57
C ASP A 155 -20.18 -2.13 14.58
N PHE A 156 -20.84 -2.02 13.44
CA PHE A 156 -22.11 -1.31 13.33
C PHE A 156 -23.33 -2.22 13.11
N ALA A 157 -23.08 -3.44 12.62
CA ALA A 157 -24.12 -4.46 12.47
C ALA A 157 -23.55 -5.86 12.70
N ASN A 158 -24.41 -6.87 12.76
CA ASN A 158 -23.96 -8.25 12.89
C ASN A 158 -23.05 -8.63 11.72
N LYS A 159 -21.79 -8.98 12.01
CA LYS A 159 -20.72 -9.33 11.07
C LYS A 159 -20.16 -8.18 10.22
N TRP A 160 -20.74 -6.97 10.24
CA TRP A 160 -20.26 -5.84 9.49
C TRP A 160 -19.48 -4.87 10.38
N TYR A 161 -18.36 -4.36 9.88
CA TYR A 161 -17.57 -3.33 10.56
C TYR A 161 -17.04 -2.31 9.57
N LEU A 162 -16.89 -1.08 10.05
CA LEU A 162 -16.09 -0.06 9.39
C LEU A 162 -14.68 -0.10 9.93
N PHE A 163 -13.72 0.26 9.10
CA PHE A 163 -12.34 0.42 9.55
C PHE A 163 -11.68 1.62 8.86
N GLY A 164 -10.63 2.13 9.49
CA GLY A 164 -9.83 3.20 8.95
C GLY A 164 -8.39 3.14 9.43
N TYR A 165 -7.51 3.72 8.65
CA TYR A 165 -6.09 3.84 8.89
C TYR A 165 -5.59 5.19 8.40
N LEU A 166 -4.73 5.83 9.19
CA LEU A 166 -4.05 7.06 8.82
C LEU A 166 -2.64 7.03 9.41
N ASP A 167 -1.64 7.35 8.61
CA ASP A 167 -0.29 7.61 9.07
C ASP A 167 0.34 8.81 8.37
N ILE A 168 1.39 9.32 8.97
CA ILE A 168 2.27 10.35 8.45
C ILE A 168 3.71 9.98 8.81
N GLY A 169 4.65 10.33 7.95
CA GLY A 169 6.05 10.02 8.16
C GLY A 169 7.00 10.92 7.40
N THR A 170 8.27 10.77 7.71
CA THR A 170 9.39 11.48 7.08
C THR A 170 10.67 10.68 7.30
N GLY A 171 11.70 10.99 6.53
CA GLY A 171 13.02 10.36 6.60
C GLY A 171 13.86 10.76 5.39
N GLU A 172 14.00 9.86 4.45
CA GLU A 172 14.60 10.18 3.14
C GLU A 172 13.62 10.95 2.23
N SER A 173 12.31 10.85 2.49
CA SER A 173 11.31 11.73 1.90
C SER A 173 11.06 12.97 2.79
N ASP A 174 10.61 14.08 2.19
CA ASP A 174 10.17 15.26 2.95
C ASP A 174 8.91 14.92 3.73
N LEU A 175 7.96 14.26 3.08
CA LEU A 175 6.72 13.82 3.65
C LEU A 175 6.28 12.50 2.99
N THR A 176 5.79 11.56 3.80
CA THR A 176 4.95 10.47 3.32
C THR A 176 3.70 10.39 4.18
N TRP A 177 2.57 10.06 3.60
CA TRP A 177 1.36 9.82 4.35
C TRP A 177 0.44 8.82 3.65
N GLN A 178 -0.38 8.16 4.44
CA GLN A 178 -1.37 7.22 3.94
C GLN A 178 -2.68 7.40 4.66
N ALA A 179 -3.77 7.37 3.91
CA ALA A 179 -5.12 7.26 4.44
C ALA A 179 -5.86 6.11 3.76
N SER A 180 -6.60 5.35 4.55
CA SER A 180 -7.51 4.35 3.99
C SER A 180 -8.73 4.16 4.88
N GLY A 181 -9.84 3.79 4.26
CA GLY A 181 -11.07 3.50 4.98
C GLY A 181 -11.97 2.57 4.18
N GLY A 182 -12.73 1.74 4.88
CA GLY A 182 -13.53 0.74 4.22
C GLY A 182 -14.50 0.01 5.13
N ILE A 183 -15.13 -0.99 4.53
CA ILE A 183 -16.09 -1.87 5.16
C ILE A 183 -15.63 -3.31 5.09
N GLY A 184 -15.83 -4.06 6.16
CA GLY A 184 -15.53 -5.48 6.22
C GLY A 184 -16.74 -6.32 6.64
N TYR A 185 -16.77 -7.53 6.12
CA TYR A 185 -17.76 -8.54 6.48
C TYR A 185 -17.09 -9.79 7.04
N ARG A 186 -17.41 -10.18 8.26
CA ARG A 186 -16.86 -11.35 8.96
C ARG A 186 -17.60 -12.62 8.60
N TYR A 187 -16.86 -13.60 8.08
CA TYR A 187 -17.39 -14.94 7.82
C TYR A 187 -16.46 -16.01 8.38
N LYS A 188 -16.82 -16.57 9.55
CA LYS A 188 -15.98 -17.55 10.28
C LYS A 188 -14.57 -16.98 10.54
N GLN A 189 -13.53 -17.60 9.97
CA GLN A 189 -12.11 -17.19 10.10
C GLN A 189 -11.64 -16.28 8.97
N VAL A 190 -12.56 -15.86 8.10
CA VAL A 190 -12.28 -15.04 6.92
C VAL A 190 -13.07 -13.75 6.98
N ASP A 191 -12.45 -12.62 6.66
CA ASP A 191 -13.15 -11.36 6.43
C ASP A 191 -13.00 -10.97 4.95
N LEU A 192 -14.11 -10.54 4.36
CA LEU A 192 -14.10 -9.87 3.07
C LEU A 192 -14.02 -8.38 3.33
N VAL A 193 -13.14 -7.67 2.63
CA VAL A 193 -12.92 -6.23 2.82
C VAL A 193 -12.99 -5.49 1.50
N VAL A 194 -13.60 -4.30 1.54
CA VAL A 194 -13.58 -3.32 0.45
C VAL A 194 -13.21 -1.98 1.07
N ALA A 195 -12.30 -1.26 0.45
CA ALA A 195 -11.77 0.01 0.96
C ALA A 195 -11.41 0.96 -0.19
N TYR A 196 -11.13 2.18 0.17
CA TYR A 196 -10.37 3.12 -0.66
C TYR A 196 -9.08 3.47 0.07
N ARG A 197 -7.96 3.51 -0.64
CA ARG A 197 -6.63 3.82 -0.12
C ARG A 197 -6.01 4.94 -0.93
N TYR A 198 -5.35 5.85 -0.23
CA TYR A 198 -4.48 6.89 -0.76
C TYR A 198 -3.13 6.79 -0.07
N LEU A 199 -2.05 6.81 -0.83
CA LEU A 199 -0.68 6.71 -0.35
C LEU A 199 0.18 7.68 -1.15
N SER A 200 0.97 8.53 -0.47
CA SER A 200 1.69 9.63 -1.11
C SER A 200 3.07 9.86 -0.50
N TRP A 201 3.98 10.39 -1.33
CA TRP A 201 5.31 10.84 -0.97
C TRP A 201 5.62 12.17 -1.64
N GLU A 202 6.30 13.05 -0.90
CA GLU A 202 7.09 14.17 -1.39
C GLU A 202 8.56 13.72 -1.30
N LEU A 203 9.16 13.41 -2.43
CA LEU A 203 10.47 12.74 -2.50
C LEU A 203 11.60 13.78 -2.50
N LYS A 204 12.71 13.47 -1.84
CA LYS A 204 13.96 14.23 -1.91
C LYS A 204 14.93 13.53 -2.85
N ASP A 205 15.52 14.26 -3.78
CA ASP A 205 16.62 13.78 -4.61
C ASP A 205 16.33 12.41 -5.28
N ASN A 206 15.05 12.11 -5.55
CA ASN A 206 14.67 10.91 -6.28
C ASN A 206 14.83 11.17 -7.79
N PRO A 207 15.50 10.28 -8.54
CA PRO A 207 15.80 10.53 -9.96
C PRO A 207 14.56 10.40 -10.86
N ILE A 208 13.46 9.77 -10.38
CA ILE A 208 12.27 9.48 -11.18
C ILE A 208 11.15 10.48 -10.90
N PHE A 209 10.86 10.73 -9.61
CA PHE A 209 9.75 11.57 -9.18
C PHE A 209 10.16 12.58 -8.10
N ASP A 210 9.61 13.80 -8.17
CA ASP A 210 9.57 14.77 -7.07
C ASP A 210 8.41 14.46 -6.12
N ASP A 211 7.22 14.21 -6.68
CA ASP A 211 6.01 13.80 -5.97
C ASP A 211 5.50 12.50 -6.57
N TYR A 212 5.06 11.58 -5.72
CA TYR A 212 4.50 10.30 -6.12
C TYR A 212 3.32 9.92 -5.24
N SER A 213 2.19 9.60 -5.84
CA SER A 213 1.03 9.13 -5.13
C SER A 213 0.31 8.00 -5.86
N MET A 214 -0.33 7.15 -5.08
CA MET A 214 -1.15 6.04 -5.54
C MET A 214 -2.49 6.08 -4.82
N HIS A 215 -3.59 5.99 -5.54
CA HIS A 215 -4.91 5.97 -4.92
C HIS A 215 -5.92 5.15 -5.69
N GLY A 216 -6.90 4.57 -4.99
CA GLY A 216 -7.92 3.78 -5.66
C GLY A 216 -8.67 2.81 -4.75
N PRO A 217 -9.64 2.09 -5.32
CA PRO A 217 -10.40 1.06 -4.64
C PRO A 217 -9.54 -0.18 -4.37
N LEU A 218 -9.80 -0.80 -3.22
CA LEU A 218 -9.14 -2.02 -2.76
C LEU A 218 -10.20 -3.05 -2.39
N ALA A 219 -9.98 -4.29 -2.78
CA ALA A 219 -10.78 -5.43 -2.36
C ALA A 219 -9.85 -6.56 -1.89
N GLY A 220 -10.18 -7.22 -0.78
CA GLY A 220 -9.32 -8.22 -0.19
C GLY A 220 -10.00 -9.26 0.67
N ILE A 221 -9.21 -10.26 1.03
CA ILE A 221 -9.60 -11.35 1.92
C ILE A 221 -8.58 -11.41 3.05
N ARG A 222 -9.09 -11.35 4.29
CA ARG A 222 -8.28 -11.50 5.50
C ARG A 222 -8.57 -12.82 6.17
N PHE A 223 -7.52 -13.55 6.49
CA PHE A 223 -7.54 -14.80 7.25
C PHE A 223 -7.11 -14.53 8.69
N ARG A 224 -7.77 -15.19 9.66
CA ARG A 224 -7.47 -15.12 11.09
C ARG A 224 -7.22 -16.51 11.63
N PHE A 225 -6.12 -16.69 12.37
CA PHE A 225 -5.68 -17.96 12.92
C PHE A 225 -5.48 -17.88 14.43
#